data_c9ea91fb231a579225560c82bdcad611
#
_entry.id   c9ea91fb231a579225560c82bdcad611
#
_cell.length_a   1.000
_cell.length_b   1.000
_cell.length_c   1.000
_cell.angle_alpha   90.00
_cell.angle_beta   90.00
_cell.angle_gamma   90.00
#
_symmetry.space_group_name_H-M   'P 1'
#
loop_
_entity.id
_entity.type
_entity.pdbx_description
1 polymer ?
#
loop_
_entity_poly.entity_id
_entity_poly.type
_entity_poly.pdbx_seq_one_letter_code
_entity_poly.pdbx_strand_id
1 'polypeptide(L)'
;MSHDRSTLSQPRSVMRDFALERYFTKWQSAAYHQLAASDSETLSLTELLEAADDDDRRRWETLQLGYTDPRGAAWLRETIASGYETGTTDSVRCFAGAQEGIFAAMHALLGADDHAIVVTPNYQSAETIPLGICTVTGVGLDPARDWSLDIGAVAAATRANTRLISINFPNNPTGKILERERFDALVEFCRQRGIWLFSDEVYRLIERDPALRLPAAVDAYECGISLGGVSKPYGLPGLRLGWIASRDPEVIRRIERMRTYLSICNASPSELLAQIALKAGDRLLARNRRIAAHNLARLEGFVGEHHDLFDWYLPDGGVIGYPRYRGPEGVEDFCARLVAEHGVMLLPASIYRSELTPTPRDRFRIGFGRQDFAVGLAAMESALRPGVAMRRTG
;
A
#
# COMPACT_ATOMS: atom_id res chain seq x y z
N MET A 1 -16.77 -39.22 -31.78
CA MET A 1 -16.54 -39.40 -30.33
C MET A 1 -16.38 -38.03 -29.68
N SER A 2 -17.46 -37.50 -29.15
CA SER A 2 -17.44 -36.21 -28.42
C SER A 2 -16.89 -36.46 -27.01
N HIS A 3 -15.72 -35.92 -26.72
CA HIS A 3 -15.20 -35.94 -25.37
C HIS A 3 -16.04 -34.97 -24.52
N ASP A 4 -16.79 -35.56 -23.61
CA ASP A 4 -17.51 -34.83 -22.54
C ASP A 4 -16.51 -34.15 -21.63
N ARG A 5 -16.49 -32.80 -21.66
CA ARG A 5 -15.64 -31.95 -20.80
C ARG A 5 -16.29 -31.61 -19.45
N SER A 6 -17.39 -32.29 -19.09
CA SER A 6 -18.20 -31.92 -17.89
C SER A 6 -17.68 -32.41 -16.55
N THR A 7 -16.52 -33.07 -16.45
CA THR A 7 -16.00 -33.66 -15.20
C THR A 7 -14.69 -33.04 -14.69
N LEU A 8 -14.21 -31.94 -15.26
CA LEU A 8 -13.13 -31.20 -14.63
C LEU A 8 -13.72 -30.40 -13.46
N SER A 9 -13.55 -30.90 -12.24
CA SER A 9 -13.83 -30.14 -11.04
C SER A 9 -13.13 -28.79 -11.14
N GLN A 10 -13.88 -27.70 -11.01
CA GLN A 10 -13.29 -26.36 -11.03
C GLN A 10 -12.17 -26.30 -9.98
N PRO A 11 -11.00 -25.74 -10.33
CA PRO A 11 -9.92 -25.59 -9.35
C PRO A 11 -10.42 -24.77 -8.18
N ARG A 12 -10.14 -25.22 -6.95
CA ARG A 12 -10.65 -24.67 -5.67
C ARG A 12 -10.22 -23.23 -5.33
N SER A 13 -9.42 -22.57 -6.16
CA SER A 13 -9.06 -21.16 -5.98
C SER A 13 -9.00 -20.43 -7.30
N VAL A 14 -10.10 -19.82 -7.70
CA VAL A 14 -10.06 -18.78 -8.74
C VAL A 14 -9.52 -17.53 -8.10
N MET A 15 -8.38 -17.02 -8.59
CA MET A 15 -7.87 -15.72 -8.19
C MET A 15 -8.93 -14.65 -8.52
N ARG A 16 -9.26 -13.81 -7.55
CA ARG A 16 -10.29 -12.78 -7.71
C ARG A 16 -9.79 -11.68 -8.63
N ASP A 17 -10.70 -11.10 -9.41
CA ASP A 17 -10.40 -9.91 -10.21
C ASP A 17 -9.89 -8.78 -9.33
N PHE A 18 -8.85 -8.09 -9.77
CA PHE A 18 -8.30 -6.95 -9.05
C PHE A 18 -9.13 -5.69 -9.37
N ALA A 19 -10.07 -5.36 -8.49
CA ALA A 19 -11.06 -4.30 -8.70
C ALA A 19 -10.42 -2.93 -8.99
N LEU A 20 -9.35 -2.59 -8.26
CA LEU A 20 -8.61 -1.34 -8.42
C LEU A 20 -8.03 -1.19 -9.84
N GLU A 21 -7.34 -2.23 -10.34
CA GLU A 21 -6.70 -2.17 -11.67
C GLU A 21 -7.75 -2.13 -12.78
N ARG A 22 -8.86 -2.85 -12.61
CA ARG A 22 -10.00 -2.78 -13.56
C ARG A 22 -10.62 -1.39 -13.59
N TYR A 23 -10.73 -0.72 -12.45
CA TYR A 23 -11.25 0.64 -12.37
C TYR A 23 -10.31 1.64 -13.06
N PHE A 24 -9.01 1.55 -12.81
CA PHE A 24 -8.01 2.37 -13.51
C PHE A 24 -8.07 2.14 -15.03
N THR A 25 -8.06 0.90 -15.49
CA THR A 25 -8.15 0.56 -16.91
C THR A 25 -9.42 1.12 -17.56
N LYS A 26 -10.57 1.01 -16.87
CA LYS A 26 -11.85 1.53 -17.36
C LYS A 26 -11.82 3.04 -17.61
N TRP A 27 -11.17 3.80 -16.75
CA TRP A 27 -11.22 5.26 -16.77
C TRP A 27 -9.95 5.94 -17.26
N GLN A 28 -8.93 5.18 -17.65
CA GLN A 28 -7.60 5.68 -18.01
C GLN A 28 -7.64 6.79 -19.05
N SER A 29 -8.48 6.69 -20.08
CA SER A 29 -8.57 7.67 -21.16
C SER A 29 -9.37 8.93 -20.81
N ALA A 30 -10.17 8.88 -19.76
CA ALA A 30 -11.01 10.00 -19.32
C ALA A 30 -10.42 10.78 -18.14
N ALA A 31 -9.44 10.22 -17.44
CA ALA A 31 -8.88 10.78 -16.22
C ALA A 31 -7.72 11.74 -16.50
N TYR A 32 -8.00 13.04 -16.51
CA TYR A 32 -7.00 14.10 -16.65
C TYR A 32 -6.39 14.53 -15.31
N HIS A 33 -7.15 14.40 -14.22
CA HIS A 33 -6.76 14.76 -12.86
C HIS A 33 -6.76 13.52 -11.98
N GLN A 34 -5.56 13.01 -11.67
CA GLN A 34 -5.36 11.75 -10.94
C GLN A 34 -5.42 11.94 -9.41
N LEU A 35 -6.57 12.38 -8.90
CA LEU A 35 -6.78 12.45 -7.45
C LEU A 35 -6.94 11.08 -6.79
N ALA A 36 -6.90 9.98 -7.56
CA ALA A 36 -6.84 8.62 -7.05
C ALA A 36 -5.40 8.13 -6.76
N ALA A 37 -4.36 8.87 -7.17
CA ALA A 37 -2.97 8.47 -6.98
C ALA A 37 -2.63 8.25 -5.49
N SER A 38 -1.90 7.17 -5.19
CA SER A 38 -1.57 6.79 -3.82
C SER A 38 -0.07 6.85 -3.52
N ASP A 39 0.68 7.49 -4.37
CA ASP A 39 2.13 7.69 -4.26
C ASP A 39 2.45 9.19 -4.10
N SER A 40 3.62 9.46 -3.57
CA SER A 40 4.19 10.81 -3.54
C SER A 40 4.57 11.27 -4.94
N GLU A 41 4.82 12.57 -5.09
CA GLU A 41 5.29 13.16 -6.35
C GLU A 41 6.53 12.45 -6.89
N THR A 42 6.46 12.06 -8.16
CA THR A 42 7.53 11.33 -8.83
C THR A 42 8.74 12.23 -9.12
N LEU A 43 9.85 11.59 -9.42
CA LEU A 43 11.07 12.21 -9.92
C LEU A 43 11.35 11.73 -11.34
N SER A 44 11.90 12.59 -12.16
CA SER A 44 12.55 12.16 -13.40
C SER A 44 13.84 11.40 -13.09
N LEU A 45 14.31 10.61 -14.04
CA LEU A 45 15.59 9.91 -13.92
C LEU A 45 16.75 10.91 -13.67
N THR A 46 16.73 12.05 -14.35
CA THR A 46 17.76 13.09 -14.19
C THR A 46 17.79 13.64 -12.77
N GLU A 47 16.64 14.03 -12.22
CA GLU A 47 16.53 14.53 -10.84
C GLU A 47 17.02 13.51 -9.81
N LEU A 48 16.72 12.21 -10.04
CA LEU A 48 17.21 11.16 -9.15
C LEU A 48 18.72 10.98 -9.24
N LEU A 49 19.29 10.99 -10.46
CA LEU A 49 20.74 10.85 -10.67
C LEU A 49 21.55 12.05 -10.14
N GLU A 50 20.95 13.24 -10.05
CA GLU A 50 21.56 14.39 -9.38
C GLU A 50 21.80 14.12 -7.88
N ALA A 51 21.06 13.20 -7.29
CA ALA A 51 21.22 12.79 -5.90
C ALA A 51 22.30 11.72 -5.68
N ALA A 52 22.81 11.13 -6.75
CA ALA A 52 23.83 10.09 -6.69
C ALA A 52 25.16 10.62 -6.17
N ASP A 53 25.80 9.87 -5.28
CA ASP A 53 27.21 10.10 -4.92
C ASP A 53 28.15 9.61 -6.05
N ASP A 54 29.46 9.84 -5.89
CA ASP A 54 30.44 9.49 -6.91
C ASP A 54 30.54 7.96 -7.13
N ASP A 55 30.29 7.14 -6.12
CA ASP A 55 30.32 5.69 -6.26
C ASP A 55 29.08 5.20 -7.03
N ASP A 56 27.91 5.71 -6.70
CA ASP A 56 26.66 5.37 -7.41
C ASP A 56 26.68 5.86 -8.86
N ARG A 57 27.30 7.02 -9.14
CA ARG A 57 27.52 7.51 -10.52
C ARG A 57 28.39 6.58 -11.33
N ARG A 58 29.53 6.18 -10.78
CA ARG A 58 30.45 5.22 -11.44
C ARG A 58 29.74 3.89 -11.71
N ARG A 59 28.96 3.39 -10.73
CA ARG A 59 28.16 2.16 -10.89
C ARG A 59 27.13 2.30 -12.00
N TRP A 60 26.49 3.47 -12.11
CA TRP A 60 25.51 3.74 -13.15
C TRP A 60 26.15 3.77 -14.55
N GLU A 61 27.29 4.43 -14.71
CA GLU A 61 28.01 4.52 -15.98
C GLU A 61 28.56 3.18 -16.46
N THR A 62 28.86 2.27 -15.53
CA THR A 62 29.43 0.95 -15.83
C THR A 62 28.43 -0.19 -15.66
N LEU A 63 27.14 0.14 -15.50
CA LEU A 63 26.10 -0.84 -15.18
C LEU A 63 25.98 -1.90 -16.28
N GLN A 64 26.06 -3.16 -15.87
CA GLN A 64 25.80 -4.30 -16.75
C GLN A 64 24.36 -4.80 -16.60
N LEU A 65 23.70 -5.11 -17.71
CA LEU A 65 22.30 -5.58 -17.74
C LEU A 65 22.19 -7.11 -17.59
N GLY A 66 23.03 -7.70 -16.77
CA GLY A 66 23.00 -9.12 -16.41
C GLY A 66 22.05 -9.40 -15.25
N TYR A 67 21.89 -10.69 -14.91
CA TYR A 67 21.14 -11.10 -13.73
C TYR A 67 21.81 -10.57 -12.45
N THR A 68 20.97 -10.08 -11.53
CA THR A 68 21.40 -9.65 -10.19
C THR A 68 21.32 -10.81 -9.19
N ASP A 69 21.75 -10.57 -7.92
CA ASP A 69 21.54 -11.54 -6.84
C ASP A 69 20.01 -11.78 -6.63
N PRO A 70 19.55 -13.03 -6.63
CA PRO A 70 18.13 -13.33 -6.38
C PRO A 70 17.59 -12.75 -5.07
N ARG A 71 18.41 -12.48 -4.08
CA ARG A 71 18.03 -11.86 -2.80
C ARG A 71 17.90 -10.33 -2.89
N GLY A 72 18.40 -9.73 -3.96
CA GLY A 72 18.72 -8.32 -4.11
C GLY A 72 20.22 -8.08 -3.85
N ALA A 73 20.84 -7.12 -4.54
CA ALA A 73 22.25 -6.81 -4.38
C ALA A 73 22.63 -6.57 -2.91
N ALA A 74 23.76 -7.10 -2.46
CA ALA A 74 24.18 -7.03 -1.05
C ALA A 74 24.25 -5.58 -0.53
N TRP A 75 24.81 -4.67 -1.33
CA TRP A 75 24.91 -3.24 -0.99
C TRP A 75 23.52 -2.58 -0.85
N LEU A 76 22.52 -2.98 -1.66
CA LEU A 76 21.16 -2.48 -1.54
C LEU A 76 20.49 -3.01 -0.28
N ARG A 77 20.64 -4.30 0.00
CA ARG A 77 20.09 -4.94 1.21
C ARG A 77 20.70 -4.35 2.48
N GLU A 78 21.98 -4.02 2.47
CA GLU A 78 22.68 -3.32 3.55
C GLU A 78 22.07 -1.94 3.80
N THR A 79 21.85 -1.15 2.74
CA THR A 79 21.22 0.17 2.84
C THR A 79 19.77 0.05 3.34
N ILE A 80 19.00 -0.92 2.87
CA ILE A 80 17.65 -1.16 3.38
C ILE A 80 17.68 -1.56 4.86
N ALA A 81 18.57 -2.47 5.23
CA ALA A 81 18.72 -2.96 6.61
C ALA A 81 19.09 -1.85 7.59
N SER A 82 19.91 -0.87 7.17
CA SER A 82 20.27 0.28 8.01
C SER A 82 19.08 1.20 8.37
N GLY A 83 17.97 1.07 7.68
CA GLY A 83 16.71 1.75 8.00
C GLY A 83 15.88 1.09 9.14
N TYR A 84 16.35 -0.04 9.67
CA TYR A 84 15.75 -0.78 10.77
C TYR A 84 16.72 -0.87 11.96
N GLU A 85 16.18 -0.87 13.19
CA GLU A 85 17.01 -0.93 14.41
C GLU A 85 17.73 -2.28 14.56
N THR A 86 17.05 -3.35 14.16
CA THR A 86 17.53 -4.73 14.30
C THR A 86 17.87 -5.39 12.96
N GLY A 87 17.78 -4.62 11.86
CA GLY A 87 17.98 -5.12 10.51
C GLY A 87 19.43 -5.56 10.24
N THR A 88 19.58 -6.64 9.51
CA THR A 88 20.85 -7.10 8.94
C THR A 88 20.68 -7.34 7.45
N THR A 89 21.78 -7.35 6.69
CA THR A 89 21.75 -7.66 5.25
C THR A 89 21.06 -9.00 4.95
N ASP A 90 21.18 -9.97 5.85
CA ASP A 90 20.56 -11.30 5.70
C ASP A 90 19.08 -11.33 6.09
N SER A 91 18.59 -10.33 6.82
CA SER A 91 17.16 -10.20 7.16
C SER A 91 16.31 -9.58 6.05
N VAL A 92 16.91 -9.13 4.93
CA VAL A 92 16.22 -8.42 3.84
C VAL A 92 16.18 -9.24 2.56
N ARG A 93 15.02 -9.24 1.89
CA ARG A 93 14.83 -9.77 0.53
C ARG A 93 14.12 -8.75 -0.34
N CYS A 94 14.71 -8.45 -1.51
CA CYS A 94 14.17 -7.49 -2.47
C CYS A 94 13.23 -8.18 -3.48
N PHE A 95 12.22 -7.44 -3.96
CA PHE A 95 11.17 -7.91 -4.87
C PHE A 95 10.90 -6.89 -5.97
N ALA A 96 10.28 -7.33 -7.07
CA ALA A 96 9.79 -6.46 -8.13
C ALA A 96 8.56 -5.66 -7.68
N GLY A 97 8.75 -4.83 -6.65
CA GLY A 97 7.74 -4.05 -5.94
C GLY A 97 7.13 -4.79 -4.74
N ALA A 98 6.50 -4.03 -3.86
CA ALA A 98 5.86 -4.55 -2.65
C ALA A 98 4.75 -5.60 -2.96
N GLN A 99 4.05 -5.44 -4.09
CA GLN A 99 3.02 -6.39 -4.52
C GLN A 99 3.55 -7.82 -4.70
N GLU A 100 4.73 -7.97 -5.32
CA GLU A 100 5.37 -9.29 -5.43
C GLU A 100 5.77 -9.83 -4.05
N GLY A 101 6.21 -8.94 -3.14
CA GLY A 101 6.51 -9.30 -1.75
C GLY A 101 5.28 -9.83 -1.00
N ILE A 102 4.11 -9.19 -1.14
CA ILE A 102 2.85 -9.68 -0.55
C ILE A 102 2.53 -11.08 -1.09
N PHE A 103 2.57 -11.24 -2.42
CA PHE A 103 2.28 -12.53 -3.06
C PHE A 103 3.22 -13.62 -2.58
N ALA A 104 4.53 -13.33 -2.58
CA ALA A 104 5.55 -14.27 -2.14
C ALA A 104 5.38 -14.67 -0.67
N ALA A 105 5.12 -13.69 0.23
CA ALA A 105 4.93 -13.95 1.65
C ALA A 105 3.72 -14.84 1.92
N MET A 106 2.56 -14.48 1.37
CA MET A 106 1.33 -15.24 1.62
C MET A 106 1.44 -16.67 1.11
N HIS A 107 1.98 -16.89 -0.10
CA HIS A 107 2.17 -18.25 -0.64
C HIS A 107 3.29 -19.05 0.03
N ALA A 108 4.30 -18.37 0.58
CA ALA A 108 5.41 -19.04 1.27
C ALA A 108 5.06 -19.45 2.71
N LEU A 109 4.19 -18.67 3.37
CA LEU A 109 3.95 -18.78 4.80
C LEU A 109 2.64 -19.49 5.14
N LEU A 110 1.65 -19.48 4.23
CA LEU A 110 0.33 -20.07 4.44
C LEU A 110 0.14 -21.33 3.63
N GLY A 111 -0.49 -22.33 4.23
CA GLY A 111 -0.97 -23.55 3.59
C GLY A 111 -2.50 -23.68 3.72
N ALA A 112 -3.08 -24.68 3.03
CA ALA A 112 -4.54 -24.87 2.96
C ALA A 112 -5.20 -25.09 4.34
N ASP A 113 -4.48 -25.69 5.28
CA ASP A 113 -4.98 -26.02 6.62
C ASP A 113 -4.73 -24.89 7.63
N ASP A 114 -4.07 -23.81 7.23
CA ASP A 114 -3.79 -22.67 8.08
C ASP A 114 -5.01 -21.71 8.16
N HIS A 115 -4.93 -20.80 9.11
CA HIS A 115 -5.85 -19.68 9.25
C HIS A 115 -5.06 -18.37 9.28
N ALA A 116 -5.56 -17.34 8.58
CA ALA A 116 -5.02 -15.99 8.63
C ALA A 116 -6.07 -14.99 9.14
N ILE A 117 -5.61 -13.94 9.81
CA ILE A 117 -6.43 -12.78 10.16
C ILE A 117 -5.97 -11.61 9.31
N VAL A 118 -6.92 -10.87 8.71
CA VAL A 118 -6.65 -9.71 7.87
C VAL A 118 -7.44 -8.51 8.38
N VAL A 119 -6.74 -7.40 8.63
CA VAL A 119 -7.38 -6.13 9.02
C VAL A 119 -7.97 -5.45 7.79
N THR A 120 -9.21 -4.96 7.91
CA THR A 120 -9.98 -4.32 6.83
C THR A 120 -10.49 -2.93 7.23
N PRO A 121 -10.77 -2.00 6.29
CA PRO A 121 -10.48 -2.08 4.87
C PRO A 121 -8.97 -2.08 4.61
N ASN A 122 -8.58 -2.61 3.45
CA ASN A 122 -7.17 -2.75 3.11
C ASN A 122 -6.93 -2.64 1.58
N TYR A 123 -5.68 -2.78 1.19
CA TYR A 123 -5.30 -3.00 -0.19
C TYR A 123 -5.68 -4.43 -0.58
N GLN A 124 -6.44 -4.59 -1.65
CA GLN A 124 -7.13 -5.83 -2.00
C GLN A 124 -6.27 -7.10 -1.94
N SER A 125 -5.00 -7.04 -2.33
CA SER A 125 -4.11 -8.21 -2.31
C SER A 125 -3.86 -8.76 -0.92
N ALA A 126 -3.93 -7.93 0.13
CA ALA A 126 -3.77 -8.37 1.52
C ALA A 126 -4.89 -9.32 1.97
N GLU A 127 -6.06 -9.24 1.33
CA GLU A 127 -7.22 -10.08 1.60
C GLU A 127 -7.34 -11.22 0.58
N THR A 128 -7.29 -10.89 -0.72
CA THR A 128 -7.64 -11.85 -1.77
C THR A 128 -6.59 -12.93 -1.99
N ILE A 129 -5.32 -12.65 -1.72
CA ILE A 129 -4.27 -13.67 -1.85
C ILE A 129 -4.42 -14.75 -0.77
N PRO A 130 -4.46 -14.44 0.54
CA PRO A 130 -4.67 -15.47 1.55
C PRO A 130 -6.02 -16.18 1.43
N LEU A 131 -7.10 -15.51 0.99
CA LEU A 131 -8.39 -16.14 0.69
C LEU A 131 -8.30 -17.22 -0.43
N GLY A 132 -7.33 -17.11 -1.31
CA GLY A 132 -7.02 -18.14 -2.32
C GLY A 132 -6.22 -19.33 -1.77
N ILE A 133 -5.68 -19.24 -0.56
CA ILE A 133 -4.76 -20.21 0.01
C ILE A 133 -5.38 -20.97 1.19
N CYS A 134 -5.96 -20.25 2.15
CA CYS A 134 -6.40 -20.80 3.44
C CYS A 134 -7.72 -20.19 3.92
N THR A 135 -8.15 -20.57 5.12
CA THR A 135 -9.27 -19.91 5.79
C THR A 135 -8.82 -18.55 6.32
N VAL A 136 -9.65 -17.52 6.09
CA VAL A 136 -9.35 -16.15 6.50
C VAL A 136 -10.49 -15.58 7.32
N THR A 137 -10.16 -14.85 8.41
CA THR A 137 -11.11 -14.03 9.16
C THR A 137 -10.70 -12.56 9.06
N GLY A 138 -11.65 -11.69 8.72
CA GLY A 138 -11.44 -10.24 8.73
C GLY A 138 -11.67 -9.65 10.11
N VAL A 139 -10.89 -8.61 10.46
CA VAL A 139 -11.15 -7.75 11.61
C VAL A 139 -11.24 -6.31 11.10
N GLY A 140 -12.45 -5.72 11.21
CA GLY A 140 -12.72 -4.37 10.70
C GLY A 140 -12.12 -3.28 11.61
N LEU A 141 -11.51 -2.27 11.00
CA LEU A 141 -11.26 -0.99 11.66
C LEU A 141 -12.60 -0.28 11.88
N ASP A 142 -12.78 0.34 13.03
CA ASP A 142 -14.03 0.98 13.40
C ASP A 142 -14.09 2.45 12.94
N PRO A 143 -14.88 2.79 11.91
CA PRO A 143 -14.98 4.17 11.44
C PRO A 143 -15.63 5.12 12.44
N ALA A 144 -16.37 4.61 13.44
CA ALA A 144 -16.96 5.42 14.49
C ALA A 144 -15.96 5.75 15.61
N ARG A 145 -14.82 5.06 15.65
CA ARG A 145 -13.72 5.26 16.58
C ARG A 145 -12.41 5.56 15.84
N ASP A 146 -12.48 6.49 14.90
CA ASP A 146 -11.34 6.98 14.14
C ASP A 146 -10.49 5.86 13.50
N TRP A 147 -11.17 4.83 12.99
CA TRP A 147 -10.55 3.67 12.37
C TRP A 147 -9.61 2.89 13.31
N SER A 148 -9.91 2.87 14.59
CA SER A 148 -9.13 2.11 15.56
C SER A 148 -9.30 0.60 15.37
N LEU A 149 -8.24 -0.16 15.70
CA LEU A 149 -8.27 -1.63 15.74
C LEU A 149 -8.64 -2.12 17.14
N ASP A 150 -9.64 -2.98 17.23
CA ASP A 150 -9.98 -3.67 18.48
C ASP A 150 -9.14 -4.95 18.64
N ILE A 151 -8.19 -4.94 19.56
CA ILE A 151 -7.35 -6.11 19.87
C ILE A 151 -8.17 -7.26 20.46
N GLY A 152 -9.28 -6.96 21.16
CA GLY A 152 -10.23 -7.98 21.62
C GLY A 152 -10.89 -8.71 20.46
N ALA A 153 -11.24 -7.99 19.37
CA ALA A 153 -11.77 -8.60 18.16
C ALA A 153 -10.72 -9.47 17.44
N VAL A 154 -9.43 -9.06 17.41
CA VAL A 154 -8.34 -9.90 16.90
C VAL A 154 -8.21 -11.19 17.72
N ALA A 155 -8.27 -11.08 19.05
CA ALA A 155 -8.22 -12.25 19.93
C ALA A 155 -9.40 -13.19 19.70
N ALA A 156 -10.62 -12.66 19.56
CA ALA A 156 -11.83 -13.44 19.29
C ALA A 156 -11.82 -14.13 17.89
N ALA A 157 -11.16 -13.51 16.90
CA ALA A 157 -10.99 -14.08 15.56
C ALA A 157 -9.93 -15.19 15.49
N THR A 158 -9.07 -15.32 16.52
CA THR A 158 -7.94 -16.26 16.52
C THR A 158 -8.41 -17.70 16.74
N ARG A 159 -7.84 -18.63 15.97
CA ARG A 159 -8.07 -20.08 16.01
C ARG A 159 -6.78 -20.80 16.37
N ALA A 160 -6.88 -22.07 16.74
CA ALA A 160 -5.72 -22.91 17.07
C ALA A 160 -4.70 -23.03 15.91
N ASN A 161 -5.19 -22.95 14.67
CA ASN A 161 -4.38 -22.98 13.44
C ASN A 161 -4.11 -21.59 12.85
N THR A 162 -4.32 -20.50 13.58
CA THR A 162 -3.96 -19.15 13.12
C THR A 162 -2.45 -19.03 13.01
N ARG A 163 -1.98 -18.73 11.80
CA ARG A 163 -0.56 -18.69 11.47
C ARG A 163 -0.04 -17.27 11.27
N LEU A 164 -0.89 -16.38 10.75
CA LEU A 164 -0.49 -15.04 10.34
C LEU A 164 -1.60 -14.03 10.62
N ILE A 165 -1.20 -12.85 11.10
CA ILE A 165 -2.03 -11.66 11.17
C ILE A 165 -1.44 -10.63 10.21
N SER A 166 -2.26 -10.11 9.27
CA SER A 166 -1.87 -9.10 8.29
C SER A 166 -2.47 -7.75 8.65
N ILE A 167 -1.60 -6.75 8.78
CA ILE A 167 -1.95 -5.34 9.04
C ILE A 167 -1.32 -4.43 7.99
N ASN A 168 -1.88 -3.22 7.85
CA ASN A 168 -1.32 -2.16 7.01
C ASN A 168 -1.47 -0.82 7.72
N PHE A 169 -0.34 -0.24 8.19
CA PHE A 169 -0.28 1.07 8.84
C PHE A 169 1.00 1.81 8.45
N PRO A 170 0.89 3.10 8.01
CA PRO A 170 -0.35 3.85 7.77
C PRO A 170 -1.28 3.13 6.79
N ASN A 171 -2.59 3.13 7.08
CA ASN A 171 -3.56 2.28 6.41
C ASN A 171 -3.98 2.83 5.04
N ASN A 172 -4.10 1.96 4.06
CA ASN A 172 -4.80 2.22 2.81
C ASN A 172 -6.21 1.57 2.88
N PRO A 173 -7.32 2.36 2.85
CA PRO A 173 -7.41 3.74 2.31
C PRO A 173 -7.45 4.87 3.34
N THR A 174 -7.50 4.61 4.64
CA THR A 174 -7.92 5.59 5.66
C THR A 174 -6.84 6.60 6.06
N GLY A 175 -5.55 6.28 5.84
CA GLY A 175 -4.42 7.05 6.36
C GLY A 175 -4.23 6.94 7.86
N LYS A 176 -4.98 6.04 8.54
CA LYS A 176 -4.84 5.77 9.98
C LYS A 176 -3.49 5.18 10.31
N ILE A 177 -2.90 5.65 11.40
CA ILE A 177 -1.82 4.98 12.13
C ILE A 177 -2.41 4.41 13.42
N LEU A 178 -2.07 3.17 13.75
CA LEU A 178 -2.51 2.55 14.99
C LEU A 178 -1.88 3.25 16.19
N GLU A 179 -2.62 3.40 17.29
CA GLU A 179 -2.08 3.92 18.53
C GLU A 179 -0.96 2.99 19.04
N ARG A 180 0.12 3.59 19.57
CA ARG A 180 1.32 2.85 19.99
C ARG A 180 0.99 1.72 20.97
N GLU A 181 0.13 1.98 21.95
CA GLU A 181 -0.29 1.01 22.96
C GLU A 181 -1.05 -0.18 22.34
N ARG A 182 -1.84 0.08 21.31
CA ARG A 182 -2.57 -0.98 20.58
C ARG A 182 -1.63 -1.82 19.71
N PHE A 183 -0.65 -1.16 19.08
CA PHE A 183 0.38 -1.86 18.33
C PHE A 183 1.20 -2.78 19.24
N ASP A 184 1.65 -2.26 20.40
CA ASP A 184 2.42 -3.03 21.39
C ASP A 184 1.58 -4.20 21.93
N ALA A 185 0.29 -4.00 22.18
CA ALA A 185 -0.63 -5.05 22.61
C ALA A 185 -0.84 -6.12 21.52
N LEU A 186 -0.91 -5.73 20.23
CA LEU A 186 -0.99 -6.67 19.12
C LEU A 186 0.29 -7.50 18.98
N VAL A 187 1.45 -6.85 19.08
CA VAL A 187 2.76 -7.52 19.06
C VAL A 187 2.87 -8.55 20.18
N GLU A 188 2.50 -8.16 21.40
CA GLU A 188 2.54 -9.07 22.55
C GLU A 188 1.55 -10.24 22.39
N PHE A 189 0.35 -9.96 21.86
CA PHE A 189 -0.61 -10.99 21.52
C PHE A 189 -0.06 -12.00 20.51
N CYS A 190 0.62 -11.55 19.47
CA CYS A 190 1.27 -12.41 18.47
C CYS A 190 2.39 -13.23 19.09
N ARG A 191 3.23 -12.61 19.95
CA ARG A 191 4.35 -13.26 20.63
C ARG A 191 3.89 -14.43 21.53
N GLN A 192 2.85 -14.21 22.33
CA GLN A 192 2.31 -15.23 23.22
C GLN A 192 1.78 -16.47 22.49
N ARG A 193 1.45 -16.34 21.20
CA ARG A 193 0.86 -17.40 20.38
C ARG A 193 1.76 -17.93 19.27
N GLY A 194 2.93 -17.33 19.08
CA GLY A 194 3.83 -17.68 17.99
C GLY A 194 3.23 -17.43 16.62
N ILE A 195 2.40 -16.37 16.48
CA ILE A 195 1.74 -15.99 15.23
C ILE A 195 2.61 -14.97 14.50
N TRP A 196 2.87 -15.15 13.21
CA TRP A 196 3.57 -14.16 12.40
C TRP A 196 2.74 -12.88 12.25
N LEU A 197 3.39 -11.73 12.45
CA LEU A 197 2.80 -10.42 12.20
C LEU A 197 3.35 -9.88 10.87
N PHE A 198 2.53 -9.93 9.81
CA PHE A 198 2.84 -9.31 8.53
C PHE A 198 2.33 -7.87 8.54
N SER A 199 3.25 -6.92 8.49
CA SER A 199 2.98 -5.48 8.49
C SER A 199 3.33 -4.89 7.13
N ASP A 200 2.32 -4.46 6.39
CA ASP A 200 2.52 -3.65 5.20
C ASP A 200 2.79 -2.21 5.62
N GLU A 201 4.06 -1.82 5.54
CA GLU A 201 4.59 -0.52 5.97
C GLU A 201 4.97 0.38 4.78
N VAL A 202 4.36 0.17 3.61
CA VAL A 202 4.71 0.92 2.39
C VAL A 202 4.51 2.42 2.50
N TYR A 203 3.74 2.91 3.49
CA TYR A 203 3.57 4.33 3.80
C TYR A 203 4.42 4.82 4.99
N ARG A 204 5.28 3.98 5.56
CA ARG A 204 6.24 4.39 6.58
C ARG A 204 7.12 5.51 6.05
N LEU A 205 7.57 6.42 6.91
CA LEU A 205 8.40 7.61 6.65
C LEU A 205 7.64 8.81 6.07
N ILE A 206 6.34 8.69 5.82
CA ILE A 206 5.46 9.80 5.42
C ILE A 206 4.28 9.97 6.38
N GLU A 207 4.54 9.78 7.66
CA GLU A 207 3.64 10.16 8.74
C GLU A 207 3.50 11.69 8.76
N ARG A 208 2.30 12.19 9.05
CA ARG A 208 2.02 13.63 9.21
C ARG A 208 2.83 14.22 10.36
N ASP A 209 2.91 13.50 11.47
CA ASP A 209 3.79 13.78 12.60
C ASP A 209 4.76 12.58 12.76
N PRO A 210 6.08 12.80 12.69
CA PRO A 210 7.06 11.74 12.91
C PRO A 210 6.93 11.02 14.26
N ALA A 211 6.35 11.68 15.29
CA ALA A 211 6.10 11.08 16.59
C ALA A 211 5.06 9.95 16.56
N LEU A 212 4.19 9.93 15.54
CA LEU A 212 3.21 8.86 15.34
C LEU A 212 3.80 7.59 14.72
N ARG A 213 5.07 7.63 14.31
CA ARG A 213 5.71 6.48 13.64
C ARG A 213 5.81 5.30 14.59
N LEU A 214 5.17 4.20 14.20
CA LEU A 214 5.30 2.93 14.89
C LEU A 214 6.70 2.33 14.69
N PRO A 215 7.21 1.51 15.60
CA PRO A 215 8.32 0.61 15.30
C PRO A 215 7.97 -0.25 14.08
N ALA A 216 8.96 -0.59 13.26
CA ALA A 216 8.74 -1.60 12.24
C ALA A 216 8.45 -2.95 12.88
N ALA A 217 7.62 -3.79 12.25
CA ALA A 217 7.30 -5.10 12.80
C ALA A 217 8.57 -5.97 13.02
N VAL A 218 9.54 -5.87 12.11
CA VAL A 218 10.84 -6.55 12.23
C VAL A 218 11.62 -6.12 13.48
N ASP A 219 11.47 -4.88 13.92
CA ASP A 219 12.15 -4.36 15.12
C ASP A 219 11.38 -4.72 16.39
N ALA A 220 10.05 -4.65 16.33
CA ALA A 220 9.16 -4.85 17.47
C ALA A 220 9.00 -6.33 17.88
N TYR A 221 9.15 -7.26 16.93
CA TYR A 221 8.80 -8.68 17.14
C TYR A 221 9.73 -9.61 16.37
N GLU A 222 10.23 -10.67 17.02
CA GLU A 222 11.14 -11.66 16.43
C GLU A 222 10.53 -12.41 15.23
N CYS A 223 9.22 -12.63 15.22
CA CYS A 223 8.46 -13.16 14.09
C CYS A 223 7.70 -12.06 13.32
N GLY A 224 8.13 -10.81 13.47
CA GLY A 224 7.63 -9.69 12.69
C GLY A 224 8.16 -9.70 11.26
N ILE A 225 7.30 -9.31 10.33
CA ILE A 225 7.58 -9.25 8.90
C ILE A 225 7.18 -7.87 8.40
N SER A 226 8.16 -7.04 8.06
CA SER A 226 7.94 -5.69 7.54
C SER A 226 8.03 -5.69 6.02
N LEU A 227 6.99 -5.20 5.34
CA LEU A 227 6.98 -4.95 3.90
C LEU A 227 7.23 -3.47 3.65
N GLY A 228 8.24 -3.15 2.86
CA GLY A 228 8.58 -1.78 2.46
C GLY A 228 8.78 -1.63 0.96
N GLY A 229 9.02 -0.41 0.51
CA GLY A 229 9.30 -0.15 -0.90
C GLY A 229 9.52 1.34 -1.20
N VAL A 230 10.08 1.61 -2.37
CA VAL A 230 10.37 2.98 -2.81
C VAL A 230 9.18 3.67 -3.48
N SER A 231 8.10 2.94 -3.75
CA SER A 231 6.98 3.43 -4.56
C SER A 231 6.22 4.58 -3.90
N LYS A 232 6.01 4.54 -2.58
CA LYS A 232 5.13 5.48 -1.87
C LYS A 232 5.90 6.62 -1.23
N PRO A 233 6.80 6.39 -0.25
CA PRO A 233 7.49 7.47 0.44
C PRO A 233 8.47 8.22 -0.46
N TYR A 234 9.13 7.53 -1.39
CA TYR A 234 10.13 8.12 -2.27
C TYR A 234 9.55 8.62 -3.61
N GLY A 235 8.28 8.30 -3.93
CA GLY A 235 7.65 8.68 -5.20
C GLY A 235 8.24 7.99 -6.42
N LEU A 236 8.69 6.74 -6.29
CA LEU A 236 9.37 6.00 -7.35
C LEU A 236 8.65 4.68 -7.72
N PRO A 237 7.34 4.70 -8.01
CA PRO A 237 6.59 3.48 -8.33
C PRO A 237 7.08 2.80 -9.62
N GLY A 238 7.67 3.55 -10.55
CA GLY A 238 8.20 3.05 -11.82
C GLY A 238 9.45 2.18 -11.66
N LEU A 239 10.18 2.28 -10.55
CA LEU A 239 11.35 1.42 -10.30
C LEU A 239 10.98 -0.02 -10.00
N ARG A 240 9.73 -0.30 -9.63
CA ARG A 240 9.30 -1.64 -9.26
C ARG A 240 10.26 -2.29 -8.26
N LEU A 241 10.53 -1.60 -7.14
CA LEU A 241 11.35 -2.13 -6.06
C LEU A 241 10.64 -2.03 -4.71
N GLY A 242 10.55 -3.18 -4.04
CA GLY A 242 10.10 -3.35 -2.67
C GLY A 242 10.94 -4.40 -1.96
N TRP A 243 10.71 -4.58 -0.68
CA TRP A 243 11.43 -5.56 0.12
C TRP A 243 10.59 -6.09 1.28
N ILE A 244 10.98 -7.25 1.75
CA ILE A 244 10.56 -7.81 3.04
C ILE A 244 11.77 -7.84 3.96
N ALA A 245 11.56 -7.41 5.20
CA ALA A 245 12.51 -7.54 6.29
C ALA A 245 11.90 -8.40 7.41
N SER A 246 12.65 -9.41 7.89
CA SER A 246 12.29 -10.26 9.02
C SER A 246 13.52 -10.82 9.69
N ARG A 247 13.48 -10.97 11.01
CA ARG A 247 14.55 -11.64 11.78
C ARG A 247 14.36 -13.16 11.86
N ASP A 248 13.18 -13.65 11.47
CA ASP A 248 12.89 -15.09 11.46
C ASP A 248 13.56 -15.75 10.23
N PRO A 249 14.60 -16.60 10.42
CA PRO A 249 15.32 -17.20 9.32
C PRO A 249 14.44 -18.19 8.52
N GLU A 250 13.40 -18.75 9.12
CA GLU A 250 12.47 -19.63 8.42
C GLU A 250 11.57 -18.83 7.47
N VAL A 251 11.09 -17.65 7.87
CA VAL A 251 10.38 -16.71 7.02
C VAL A 251 11.23 -16.35 5.80
N ILE A 252 12.47 -15.92 6.05
CA ILE A 252 13.40 -15.51 4.99
C ILE A 252 13.65 -16.66 4.01
N ARG A 253 13.91 -17.86 4.52
CA ARG A 253 14.18 -19.05 3.69
C ARG A 253 12.97 -19.44 2.83
N ARG A 254 11.76 -19.40 3.39
CA ARG A 254 10.53 -19.74 2.66
C ARG A 254 10.21 -18.71 1.56
N ILE A 255 10.32 -17.44 1.88
CA ILE A 255 10.08 -16.34 0.94
C ILE A 255 11.11 -16.35 -0.19
N GLU A 256 12.40 -16.58 0.11
CA GLU A 256 13.46 -16.68 -0.89
C GLU A 256 13.18 -17.83 -1.89
N ARG A 257 12.74 -18.98 -1.39
CA ARG A 257 12.33 -20.11 -2.26
C ARG A 257 11.18 -19.72 -3.19
N MET A 258 10.16 -19.03 -2.67
CA MET A 258 9.02 -18.59 -3.48
C MET A 258 9.46 -17.61 -4.56
N ARG A 259 10.34 -16.67 -4.23
CA ARG A 259 10.82 -15.65 -5.14
C ARG A 259 11.46 -16.21 -6.42
N THR A 260 12.16 -17.34 -6.34
CA THR A 260 12.80 -17.95 -7.51
C THR A 260 11.79 -18.42 -8.57
N TYR A 261 10.52 -18.60 -8.22
CA TYR A 261 9.42 -18.92 -9.16
C TYR A 261 8.66 -17.69 -9.66
N LEU A 262 9.03 -16.48 -9.22
CA LEU A 262 8.43 -15.20 -9.64
C LEU A 262 9.39 -14.47 -10.60
N SER A 263 9.90 -13.32 -10.21
CA SER A 263 10.80 -12.52 -11.06
C SER A 263 12.26 -12.98 -11.06
N ILE A 264 12.64 -14.01 -10.31
CA ILE A 264 13.99 -14.54 -10.13
C ILE A 264 14.88 -13.55 -9.40
N CYS A 265 15.13 -12.38 -9.99
CA CYS A 265 15.92 -11.28 -9.44
C CYS A 265 15.32 -9.94 -9.89
N ASN A 266 15.80 -8.83 -9.33
CA ASN A 266 15.34 -7.50 -9.75
C ASN A 266 16.14 -7.04 -11.00
N ALA A 267 15.58 -6.03 -11.69
CA ALA A 267 16.32 -5.34 -12.74
C ALA A 267 17.49 -4.54 -12.12
N SER A 268 18.70 -4.72 -12.65
CA SER A 268 19.89 -4.04 -12.13
C SER A 268 19.78 -2.51 -12.12
N PRO A 269 19.19 -1.82 -13.12
CA PRO A 269 18.96 -0.38 -13.05
C PRO A 269 18.04 0.01 -11.89
N SER A 270 16.99 -0.77 -11.63
CA SER A 270 16.04 -0.50 -10.53
C SER A 270 16.68 -0.61 -9.15
N GLU A 271 17.56 -1.58 -8.95
CA GLU A 271 18.31 -1.72 -7.70
C GLU A 271 19.21 -0.52 -7.44
N LEU A 272 19.97 -0.09 -8.46
CA LEU A 272 20.89 1.04 -8.31
C LEU A 272 20.15 2.37 -8.11
N LEU A 273 19.08 2.62 -8.86
CA LEU A 273 18.27 3.82 -8.69
C LEU A 273 17.57 3.84 -7.32
N ALA A 274 17.14 2.69 -6.81
CA ALA A 274 16.61 2.58 -5.47
C ALA A 274 17.68 2.84 -4.39
N GLN A 275 18.90 2.36 -4.59
CA GLN A 275 20.04 2.67 -3.72
C GLN A 275 20.27 4.18 -3.62
N ILE A 276 20.31 4.87 -4.76
CA ILE A 276 20.45 6.33 -4.80
C ILE A 276 19.33 7.01 -4.03
N ALA A 277 18.07 6.57 -4.24
CA ALA A 277 16.93 7.12 -3.55
C ALA A 277 16.98 6.91 -2.03
N LEU A 278 17.37 5.72 -1.58
CA LEU A 278 17.48 5.41 -0.15
C LEU A 278 18.58 6.22 0.53
N LYS A 279 19.76 6.35 -0.10
CA LYS A 279 20.85 7.20 0.41
C LYS A 279 20.48 8.68 0.46
N ALA A 280 19.72 9.17 -0.52
CA ALA A 280 19.19 10.53 -0.55
C ALA A 280 17.90 10.69 0.27
N GLY A 281 17.54 9.71 1.09
CA GLY A 281 16.25 9.57 1.76
C GLY A 281 15.78 10.84 2.47
N ASP A 282 16.60 11.45 3.29
CA ASP A 282 16.23 12.66 4.03
C ASP A 282 15.73 13.79 3.12
N ARG A 283 16.44 14.03 2.00
CA ARG A 283 16.08 15.07 1.02
C ARG A 283 14.76 14.73 0.31
N LEU A 284 14.63 13.51 -0.18
CA LEU A 284 13.46 13.07 -0.94
C LEU A 284 12.20 13.01 -0.06
N LEU A 285 12.32 12.46 1.12
CA LEU A 285 11.24 12.37 2.08
C LEU A 285 10.80 13.76 2.57
N ALA A 286 11.74 14.68 2.83
CA ALA A 286 11.40 16.05 3.22
C ALA A 286 10.64 16.78 2.10
N ARG A 287 11.05 16.60 0.82
CA ARG A 287 10.33 17.12 -0.34
C ARG A 287 8.89 16.59 -0.38
N ASN A 288 8.73 15.28 -0.29
CA ASN A 288 7.44 14.62 -0.44
C ASN A 288 6.50 14.93 0.73
N ARG A 289 7.00 14.97 1.97
CA ARG A 289 6.22 15.40 3.14
C ARG A 289 5.73 16.84 3.01
N ARG A 290 6.56 17.76 2.50
CA ARG A 290 6.18 19.16 2.29
C ARG A 290 5.05 19.28 1.24
N ILE A 291 5.13 18.55 0.11
CA ILE A 291 4.08 18.52 -0.90
C ILE A 291 2.79 17.97 -0.28
N ALA A 292 2.87 16.85 0.39
CA ALA A 292 1.72 16.21 1.03
C ALA A 292 1.07 17.11 2.09
N ALA A 293 1.85 17.75 2.96
CA ALA A 293 1.35 18.64 3.99
C ALA A 293 0.63 19.86 3.40
N HIS A 294 1.19 20.46 2.33
CA HIS A 294 0.57 21.59 1.64
C HIS A 294 -0.77 21.20 1.00
N ASN A 295 -0.82 20.05 0.34
CA ASN A 295 -2.03 19.54 -0.30
C ASN A 295 -3.07 19.09 0.73
N LEU A 296 -2.64 18.48 1.83
CA LEU A 296 -3.52 18.07 2.91
C LEU A 296 -4.24 19.27 3.54
N ALA A 297 -3.52 20.38 3.79
CA ALA A 297 -4.13 21.62 4.30
C ALA A 297 -5.19 22.18 3.34
N ARG A 298 -4.95 22.10 2.01
CA ARG A 298 -5.95 22.50 0.99
C ARG A 298 -7.17 21.58 1.02
N LEU A 299 -6.96 20.27 1.13
CA LEU A 299 -8.04 19.30 1.19
C LEU A 299 -8.86 19.46 2.49
N GLU A 300 -8.21 19.76 3.60
CA GLU A 300 -8.87 20.05 4.88
C GLU A 300 -9.77 21.30 4.76
N GLY A 301 -9.27 22.38 4.15
CA GLY A 301 -10.07 23.56 3.84
C GLY A 301 -11.27 23.23 2.97
N PHE A 302 -11.06 22.47 1.86
CA PHE A 302 -12.14 22.04 0.97
C PHE A 302 -13.22 21.22 1.69
N VAL A 303 -12.83 20.25 2.52
CA VAL A 303 -13.79 19.45 3.29
C VAL A 303 -14.53 20.32 4.31
N GLY A 304 -13.85 21.29 4.92
CA GLY A 304 -14.46 22.25 5.84
C GLY A 304 -15.46 23.19 5.18
N GLU A 305 -15.18 23.68 3.98
CA GLU A 305 -16.08 24.54 3.18
C GLU A 305 -17.31 23.77 2.67
N HIS A 306 -17.17 22.47 2.43
CA HIS A 306 -18.22 21.58 1.93
C HIS A 306 -18.66 20.53 2.98
N HIS A 307 -18.70 20.91 4.26
CA HIS A 307 -19.00 20.03 5.39
C HIS A 307 -20.42 19.42 5.37
N ASP A 308 -21.32 19.96 4.58
CA ASP A 308 -22.65 19.42 4.29
C ASP A 308 -22.59 18.16 3.40
N LEU A 309 -21.61 18.11 2.49
CA LEU A 309 -21.38 17.01 1.55
C LEU A 309 -20.31 16.03 2.01
N PHE A 310 -19.29 16.52 2.73
CA PHE A 310 -18.14 15.71 3.11
C PHE A 310 -17.86 15.77 4.60
N ASP A 311 -17.40 14.64 5.13
CA ASP A 311 -16.67 14.56 6.39
C ASP A 311 -15.58 13.50 6.30
N TRP A 312 -14.57 13.57 7.15
CA TRP A 312 -13.51 12.60 7.14
C TRP A 312 -12.77 12.51 8.47
N TYR A 313 -12.04 11.43 8.59
CA TYR A 313 -10.93 11.32 9.53
C TYR A 313 -9.69 11.96 8.88
N LEU A 314 -9.06 12.94 9.54
CA LEU A 314 -7.83 13.56 9.05
C LEU A 314 -6.69 12.54 9.10
N PRO A 315 -6.07 12.18 7.94
CA PRO A 315 -5.06 11.13 7.89
C PRO A 315 -3.87 11.39 8.81
N ASP A 316 -3.41 10.36 9.53
CA ASP A 316 -2.20 10.42 10.36
C ASP A 316 -0.93 10.26 9.52
N GLY A 317 -1.02 9.53 8.39
CA GLY A 317 0.11 9.25 7.54
C GLY A 317 -0.29 8.75 6.16
N GLY A 318 0.72 8.58 5.31
CA GLY A 318 0.50 8.34 3.89
C GLY A 318 0.18 9.63 3.13
N VAL A 319 -0.25 9.47 1.89
CA VAL A 319 -0.63 10.56 0.99
C VAL A 319 -2.06 10.35 0.44
N ILE A 320 -2.88 9.67 1.23
CA ILE A 320 -4.26 9.32 0.89
C ILE A 320 -5.18 9.56 2.08
N GLY A 321 -6.47 9.83 1.79
CA GLY A 321 -7.54 9.93 2.77
C GLY A 321 -8.81 9.26 2.27
N TYR A 322 -9.78 9.04 3.18
CA TYR A 322 -10.99 8.28 2.91
C TYR A 322 -12.24 9.05 3.37
N PRO A 323 -12.51 10.23 2.76
CA PRO A 323 -13.68 11.03 3.10
C PRO A 323 -14.99 10.30 2.82
N ARG A 324 -16.01 10.64 3.62
CA ARG A 324 -17.40 10.29 3.42
C ARG A 324 -18.03 11.29 2.43
N TYR A 325 -18.91 10.78 1.56
CA TYR A 325 -19.75 11.60 0.69
C TYR A 325 -21.22 11.43 1.09
N ARG A 326 -21.93 12.54 1.31
CA ARG A 326 -23.32 12.58 1.75
C ARG A 326 -24.30 13.04 0.67
N GLY A 327 -23.78 13.29 -0.53
CA GLY A 327 -24.63 13.76 -1.64
C GLY A 327 -25.68 12.74 -2.08
N PRO A 328 -26.80 13.20 -2.65
CA PRO A 328 -27.97 12.35 -2.91
C PRO A 328 -27.75 11.30 -4.00
N GLU A 329 -26.79 11.50 -4.89
CA GLU A 329 -26.48 10.55 -5.97
C GLU A 329 -25.70 9.32 -5.47
N GLY A 330 -25.10 9.38 -4.24
CA GLY A 330 -24.26 8.34 -3.70
C GLY A 330 -22.83 8.36 -4.29
N VAL A 331 -21.89 7.72 -3.57
CA VAL A 331 -20.46 7.86 -3.87
C VAL A 331 -20.03 7.20 -5.19
N GLU A 332 -20.68 6.13 -5.60
CA GLU A 332 -20.34 5.42 -6.85
C GLU A 332 -20.65 6.29 -8.06
N ASP A 333 -21.87 6.86 -8.12
CA ASP A 333 -22.30 7.73 -9.22
C ASP A 333 -21.54 9.06 -9.18
N PHE A 334 -21.28 9.61 -7.99
CA PHE A 334 -20.44 10.78 -7.81
C PHE A 334 -19.04 10.59 -8.43
N CYS A 335 -18.33 9.53 -8.08
CA CYS A 335 -17.01 9.25 -8.64
C CYS A 335 -17.06 8.98 -10.15
N ALA A 336 -18.09 8.27 -10.64
CA ALA A 336 -18.25 7.99 -12.06
C ALA A 336 -18.53 9.27 -12.85
N ARG A 337 -19.39 10.16 -12.35
CA ARG A 337 -19.68 11.46 -12.97
C ARG A 337 -18.46 12.36 -12.98
N LEU A 338 -17.73 12.47 -11.87
CA LEU A 338 -16.52 13.28 -11.79
C LEU A 338 -15.50 12.90 -12.86
N VAL A 339 -15.24 11.61 -13.05
CA VAL A 339 -14.25 11.20 -14.07
C VAL A 339 -14.80 11.33 -15.48
N ALA A 340 -16.08 11.03 -15.72
CA ALA A 340 -16.68 11.08 -17.04
C ALA A 340 -16.85 12.52 -17.58
N GLU A 341 -17.27 13.45 -16.73
CA GLU A 341 -17.65 14.82 -17.12
C GLU A 341 -16.55 15.85 -16.82
N HIS A 342 -15.74 15.63 -15.77
CA HIS A 342 -14.74 16.59 -15.30
C HIS A 342 -13.31 16.06 -15.34
N GLY A 343 -13.12 14.80 -15.74
CA GLY A 343 -11.79 14.17 -15.81
C GLY A 343 -11.12 13.95 -14.46
N VAL A 344 -11.85 14.04 -13.33
CA VAL A 344 -11.32 13.89 -11.99
C VAL A 344 -11.54 12.45 -11.51
N MET A 345 -10.46 11.71 -11.35
CA MET A 345 -10.50 10.33 -10.87
C MET A 345 -10.36 10.26 -9.35
N LEU A 346 -11.37 9.69 -8.70
CA LEU A 346 -11.38 9.24 -7.30
C LEU A 346 -11.63 7.74 -7.27
N LEU A 347 -11.37 7.07 -6.15
CA LEU A 347 -11.72 5.65 -5.98
C LEU A 347 -12.93 5.49 -5.07
N PRO A 348 -14.08 5.03 -5.59
CA PRO A 348 -15.28 4.84 -4.80
C PRO A 348 -15.15 3.68 -3.79
N ALA A 349 -16.09 3.61 -2.86
CA ALA A 349 -16.12 2.61 -1.78
C ALA A 349 -16.09 1.16 -2.28
N SER A 350 -16.66 0.88 -3.46
CA SER A 350 -16.67 -0.46 -4.04
C SER A 350 -15.29 -1.06 -4.27
N ILE A 351 -14.26 -0.23 -4.45
CA ILE A 351 -12.87 -0.68 -4.58
C ILE A 351 -12.32 -1.28 -3.27
N TYR A 352 -12.89 -0.88 -2.13
CA TYR A 352 -12.47 -1.30 -0.78
C TYR A 352 -13.47 -2.24 -0.10
N ARG A 353 -14.39 -2.81 -0.88
CA ARG A 353 -15.28 -3.86 -0.35
C ARG A 353 -14.47 -5.07 0.06
N SER A 354 -14.77 -5.56 1.27
CA SER A 354 -14.20 -6.79 1.79
C SER A 354 -15.23 -7.93 1.69
N GLU A 355 -14.74 -9.14 1.39
CA GLU A 355 -15.54 -10.36 1.52
C GLU A 355 -15.62 -10.84 2.98
N LEU A 356 -14.76 -10.28 3.86
CA LEU A 356 -14.57 -10.75 5.23
C LEU A 356 -15.35 -9.93 6.26
N THR A 357 -15.54 -8.62 6.00
CA THR A 357 -16.22 -7.71 6.93
C THR A 357 -17.09 -6.70 6.19
N PRO A 358 -18.15 -6.18 6.83
CA PRO A 358 -18.83 -4.99 6.33
C PRO A 358 -17.86 -3.80 6.22
N THR A 359 -17.86 -3.12 5.09
CA THR A 359 -17.10 -1.89 4.85
C THR A 359 -18.06 -0.74 4.51
N PRO A 360 -17.73 0.52 4.84
CA PRO A 360 -18.53 1.68 4.46
C PRO A 360 -18.79 1.74 2.97
N ARG A 361 -20.00 2.20 2.59
CA ARG A 361 -20.44 2.29 1.18
C ARG A 361 -20.57 3.72 0.69
N ASP A 362 -20.24 4.69 1.52
CA ASP A 362 -20.43 6.12 1.32
C ASP A 362 -19.12 6.92 1.33
N ARG A 363 -17.98 6.24 1.10
CA ARG A 363 -16.65 6.85 1.14
C ARG A 363 -15.93 6.69 -0.20
N PHE A 364 -14.96 7.57 -0.43
CA PHE A 364 -14.05 7.47 -1.57
C PHE A 364 -12.62 7.71 -1.11
N ARG A 365 -11.64 7.11 -1.79
CA ARG A 365 -10.24 7.43 -1.56
C ARG A 365 -9.84 8.60 -2.45
N ILE A 366 -9.16 9.59 -1.83
CA ILE A 366 -8.50 10.70 -2.48
C ILE A 366 -7.01 10.68 -2.13
N GLY A 367 -6.13 10.93 -3.12
CA GLY A 367 -4.69 11.05 -2.93
C GLY A 367 -4.27 12.51 -3.03
N PHE A 368 -3.34 12.92 -2.17
CA PHE A 368 -2.83 14.30 -2.09
C PHE A 368 -1.30 14.38 -2.16
N GLY A 369 -0.64 13.34 -2.68
CA GLY A 369 0.83 13.26 -2.79
C GLY A 369 1.45 13.98 -3.99
N ARG A 370 0.64 14.48 -4.94
CA ARG A 370 1.10 15.01 -6.23
C ARG A 370 1.09 16.54 -6.26
N GLN A 371 2.01 17.16 -7.05
CA GLN A 371 2.11 18.62 -7.18
C GLN A 371 0.91 19.24 -7.88
N ASP A 372 0.31 18.53 -8.82
CA ASP A 372 -0.87 18.96 -9.58
C ASP A 372 -2.20 18.82 -8.81
N PHE A 373 -2.16 18.37 -7.54
CA PHE A 373 -3.33 18.15 -6.69
C PHE A 373 -4.29 19.34 -6.67
N ALA A 374 -3.76 20.57 -6.55
CA ALA A 374 -4.58 21.78 -6.47
C ALA A 374 -5.44 21.99 -7.74
N VAL A 375 -4.93 21.62 -8.91
CA VAL A 375 -5.67 21.73 -10.18
C VAL A 375 -6.82 20.72 -10.20
N GLY A 376 -6.55 19.48 -9.80
CA GLY A 376 -7.59 18.44 -9.68
C GLY A 376 -8.65 18.77 -8.63
N LEU A 377 -8.26 19.34 -7.48
CA LEU A 377 -9.19 19.75 -6.44
C LEU A 377 -10.10 20.89 -6.92
N ALA A 378 -9.56 21.88 -7.64
CA ALA A 378 -10.36 22.97 -8.23
C ALA A 378 -11.34 22.45 -9.30
N ALA A 379 -10.96 21.46 -10.09
CA ALA A 379 -11.86 20.79 -11.02
C ALA A 379 -13.00 20.04 -10.27
N MET A 380 -12.70 19.34 -9.19
CA MET A 380 -13.68 18.71 -8.32
C MET A 380 -14.62 19.75 -7.70
N GLU A 381 -14.12 20.87 -7.21
CA GLU A 381 -14.93 21.96 -6.64
C GLU A 381 -15.88 22.55 -7.69
N SER A 382 -15.40 22.76 -8.91
CA SER A 382 -16.24 23.24 -10.02
C SER A 382 -17.39 22.31 -10.35
N ALA A 383 -17.19 21.00 -10.20
CA ALA A 383 -18.21 19.97 -10.42
C ALA A 383 -19.30 19.94 -9.34
N LEU A 384 -19.07 20.55 -8.17
CA LEU A 384 -20.07 20.68 -7.11
C LEU A 384 -21.03 21.87 -7.32
N ARG A 385 -20.68 22.83 -8.18
CA ARG A 385 -21.52 24.00 -8.46
C ARG A 385 -22.67 23.63 -9.41
N PRO A 386 -23.93 23.96 -9.08
CA PRO A 386 -25.04 23.68 -9.97
C PRO A 386 -24.88 24.42 -11.32
N GLY A 387 -24.83 23.72 -12.44
CA GLY A 387 -25.02 24.28 -13.78
C GLY A 387 -23.78 24.56 -14.62
N VAL A 388 -22.58 24.09 -14.27
CA VAL A 388 -21.36 24.24 -15.10
C VAL A 388 -20.97 22.90 -15.72
N ALA A 389 -21.66 22.51 -16.79
CA ALA A 389 -21.11 21.51 -17.71
C ALA A 389 -19.97 22.17 -18.53
N MET A 390 -18.72 21.71 -18.36
CA MET A 390 -17.64 22.19 -19.22
C MET A 390 -17.93 21.84 -20.69
N ARG A 391 -17.99 22.85 -21.56
CA ARG A 391 -17.99 22.63 -23.01
C ARG A 391 -16.65 21.95 -23.37
N ARG A 392 -16.75 20.77 -23.95
CA ARG A 392 -15.59 20.11 -24.59
C ARG A 392 -15.08 21.05 -25.66
N THR A 393 -13.89 21.64 -25.49
CA THR A 393 -13.11 22.20 -26.57
C THR A 393 -12.52 21.02 -27.34
N GLY A 394 -12.95 20.89 -28.61
CA GLY A 394 -12.54 19.85 -29.56
C GLY A 394 -11.07 19.93 -29.96
#